data_1d2891e8d19a6eceda0e77c3b8f1a561
#
_entry.id   1d2891e8d19a6eceda0e77c3b8f1a561
#
_cell.length_a   1.000
_cell.length_b   1.000
_cell.length_c   1.000
_cell.angle_alpha   90.00
_cell.angle_beta   90.00
_cell.angle_gamma   90.00
#
_symmetry.space_group_name_H-M   'P 1'
#
loop_
_entity.id
_entity.type
_entity.pdbx_description
1 polymer ?
#
loop_
_entity_poly.entity_id
_entity_poly.type
_entity_poly.pdbx_seq_one_letter_code
_entity_poly.pdbx_strand_id
1 'polypeptide(L)'
;MKNNTLQPGKGNIFTRHPMMTVFVFTFVCLFPVMLTRDFTPSNELRYLSIANEALADGHIFAFYNHGLAYADKPPLYFWIVMLCRLLFGHHSCLALSMFSLIPAFVITGIMDKWVMKGKSAMDRMALAGMTLTCVMFLGTMIVLRMDMLMCMFIVLALWTFYRMYSGDGARRSDSVMLPVWIFLALFTKGPVGLLMPPLSIAVFLTVKRDWKGFGKYLGLKTWGIIAGLAALWIGCVWIEGGPEYINNLLVKQTVGRAVNAFTHAKPFWFYLVAIIWCLAPYSLLLAGTFVASLLPVRNTCVEETSGQAQSKVGISDTSDASNCPKQGRSYLEILFLCTIISTVAMLSSFSSKLPIYLVPVFPFCVYLFPIVLDRIGERGWMRWGVGIFSIIFTVIGLAALPVLFGAVKIPALNDLLTEYPFALEAPIINGIILLTLANILGIWFLLKRKVWNIPALLLGAGLFLAVFSASAVVKDINPYIGYGSICSKVPEGTDVATVFLHRPENIDAYIGRQITDYGKEPERLVEAVSASDKPLTIITRTSRLETIPELQKLFSNGTVLYSGPYCLTTISKK
;
A
#
# COMPACT_ATOMS: atom_id res chain seq x y z
N MET A 1 -25.78 -2.79 -36.82
CA MET A 1 -25.63 -3.77 -35.71
C MET A 1 -26.64 -3.42 -34.62
N LYS A 2 -27.55 -4.36 -34.31
CA LYS A 2 -28.69 -4.15 -33.40
C LYS A 2 -28.19 -3.71 -32.02
N ASN A 3 -28.67 -2.56 -31.57
CA ASN A 3 -28.61 -2.11 -30.19
C ASN A 3 -29.33 -3.12 -29.29
N ASN A 4 -28.61 -4.08 -28.72
CA ASN A 4 -29.10 -4.84 -27.60
C ASN A 4 -29.02 -3.97 -26.36
N THR A 5 -30.01 -3.12 -26.13
CA THR A 5 -30.37 -2.61 -24.82
C THR A 5 -30.75 -3.82 -23.96
N LEU A 6 -29.78 -4.35 -23.21
CA LEU A 6 -30.03 -5.39 -22.22
C LEU A 6 -30.99 -4.82 -21.17
N GLN A 7 -32.22 -5.37 -21.19
CA GLN A 7 -33.23 -5.10 -20.17
C GLN A 7 -32.65 -5.38 -18.78
N PRO A 8 -32.95 -4.57 -17.76
CA PRO A 8 -32.40 -4.69 -16.40
C PRO A 8 -33.06 -5.82 -15.58
N GLY A 9 -33.14 -7.04 -16.13
CA GLY A 9 -33.93 -8.12 -15.51
C GLY A 9 -33.25 -9.48 -15.31
N LYS A 10 -32.09 -9.75 -15.91
CA LYS A 10 -31.50 -11.11 -15.87
C LYS A 10 -29.96 -11.13 -15.69
N GLY A 11 -29.37 -10.13 -15.03
CA GLY A 11 -27.96 -10.21 -14.69
C GLY A 11 -27.73 -11.18 -13.53
N ASN A 12 -26.70 -12.02 -13.62
CA ASN A 12 -26.20 -12.83 -12.50
C ASN A 12 -25.87 -11.90 -11.31
N ILE A 13 -25.98 -12.39 -10.07
CA ILE A 13 -25.72 -11.63 -8.83
C ILE A 13 -24.35 -10.91 -8.87
N PHE A 14 -23.35 -11.53 -9.48
CA PHE A 14 -22.01 -10.98 -9.65
C PHE A 14 -21.96 -9.71 -10.51
N THR A 15 -22.79 -9.63 -11.54
CA THR A 15 -22.87 -8.47 -12.44
C THR A 15 -23.80 -7.38 -11.91
N ARG A 16 -24.72 -7.72 -11.00
CA ARG A 16 -25.60 -6.73 -10.33
C ARG A 16 -24.84 -5.91 -9.27
N HIS A 17 -23.88 -6.54 -8.57
CA HIS A 17 -23.12 -5.92 -7.50
C HIS A 17 -21.59 -6.07 -7.72
N PRO A 18 -21.03 -5.45 -8.80
CA PRO A 18 -19.66 -5.71 -9.22
C PRO A 18 -18.62 -5.37 -8.14
N MET A 19 -18.79 -4.29 -7.39
CA MET A 19 -17.87 -3.92 -6.30
C MET A 19 -17.91 -4.91 -5.14
N MET A 20 -19.13 -5.32 -4.72
CA MET A 20 -19.27 -6.34 -3.67
C MET A 20 -18.60 -7.66 -4.07
N THR A 21 -18.75 -8.06 -5.35
CA THR A 21 -18.10 -9.27 -5.87
C THR A 21 -16.58 -9.19 -5.73
N VAL A 22 -15.98 -8.09 -6.15
CA VAL A 22 -14.51 -7.89 -6.02
C VAL A 22 -14.10 -7.83 -4.56
N PHE A 23 -14.82 -7.12 -3.71
CA PHE A 23 -14.45 -6.96 -2.29
C PHE A 23 -14.57 -8.27 -1.52
N VAL A 24 -15.65 -9.02 -1.72
CA VAL A 24 -15.82 -10.34 -1.09
C VAL A 24 -14.75 -11.31 -1.57
N PHE A 25 -14.49 -11.36 -2.88
CA PHE A 25 -13.43 -12.19 -3.45
C PHE A 25 -12.05 -11.83 -2.87
N THR A 26 -11.70 -10.54 -2.86
CA THR A 26 -10.44 -10.06 -2.27
C THR A 26 -10.33 -10.41 -0.79
N PHE A 27 -11.41 -10.16 -0.02
CA PHE A 27 -11.44 -10.49 1.41
C PHE A 27 -11.21 -12.00 1.64
N VAL A 28 -11.93 -12.85 0.93
CA VAL A 28 -11.79 -14.32 1.06
C VAL A 28 -10.35 -14.76 0.73
N CYS A 29 -9.76 -14.20 -0.33
CA CYS A 29 -8.39 -14.55 -0.72
C CYS A 29 -7.33 -14.06 0.28
N LEU A 30 -7.52 -12.92 0.91
CA LEU A 30 -6.54 -12.34 1.83
C LEU A 30 -6.79 -12.72 3.29
N PHE A 31 -7.99 -13.16 3.64
CA PHE A 31 -8.35 -13.50 5.03
C PHE A 31 -7.38 -14.48 5.70
N PRO A 32 -7.01 -15.61 5.07
CA PRO A 32 -6.13 -16.57 5.73
C PRO A 32 -4.74 -16.00 6.04
N VAL A 33 -4.15 -15.24 5.09
CA VAL A 33 -2.83 -14.64 5.32
C VAL A 33 -2.89 -13.56 6.41
N MET A 34 -3.95 -12.76 6.48
CA MET A 34 -4.12 -11.76 7.54
C MET A 34 -4.37 -12.39 8.92
N LEU A 35 -4.94 -13.60 8.95
CA LEU A 35 -5.19 -14.33 10.19
C LEU A 35 -3.91 -14.96 10.77
N THR A 36 -3.02 -15.44 9.91
CA THR A 36 -1.93 -16.36 10.31
C THR A 36 -0.53 -15.79 10.13
N ARG A 37 -0.36 -14.65 9.43
CA ARG A 37 0.96 -14.03 9.24
C ARG A 37 1.50 -13.44 10.55
N ASP A 38 2.81 -13.38 10.64
CA ASP A 38 3.52 -12.69 11.71
C ASP A 38 3.65 -11.17 11.45
N PHE A 39 3.92 -10.39 12.51
CA PHE A 39 4.20 -8.97 12.39
C PHE A 39 5.64 -8.72 11.94
N THR A 40 5.85 -7.76 11.03
CA THR A 40 7.18 -7.40 10.56
C THR A 40 7.95 -6.59 11.61
N PRO A 41 9.25 -6.84 11.82
CA PRO A 41 10.04 -6.20 12.87
C PRO A 41 10.14 -4.67 12.76
N SER A 42 10.27 -4.17 11.52
CA SER A 42 10.68 -2.77 11.31
C SER A 42 9.65 -1.72 11.69
N ASN A 43 8.37 -1.98 11.46
CA ASN A 43 7.33 -0.98 11.70
C ASN A 43 6.16 -1.53 12.50
N GLU A 44 5.66 -2.74 12.17
CA GLU A 44 4.48 -3.28 12.82
C GLU A 44 4.75 -3.52 14.30
N LEU A 45 5.80 -4.27 14.66
CA LEU A 45 6.16 -4.52 16.07
C LEU A 45 6.38 -3.24 16.85
N ARG A 46 7.03 -2.22 16.24
CA ARG A 46 7.21 -0.93 16.91
C ARG A 46 5.88 -0.26 17.25
N TYR A 47 4.88 -0.33 16.37
CA TYR A 47 3.57 0.24 16.69
C TYR A 47 2.87 -0.52 17.82
N LEU A 48 3.09 -1.83 17.91
CA LEU A 48 2.56 -2.65 18.99
C LEU A 48 3.26 -2.33 20.32
N SER A 49 4.59 -2.22 20.32
CA SER A 49 5.40 -1.86 21.49
C SER A 49 4.99 -0.48 22.02
N ILE A 50 4.92 0.56 21.16
CA ILE A 50 4.46 1.89 21.53
C ILE A 50 3.05 1.87 22.12
N ALA A 51 2.13 1.10 21.52
CA ALA A 51 0.76 1.00 22.01
C ALA A 51 0.68 0.29 23.38
N ASN A 52 1.52 -0.72 23.63
CA ASN A 52 1.61 -1.39 24.92
C ASN A 52 2.13 -0.45 26.00
N GLU A 53 3.22 0.29 25.73
CA GLU A 53 3.78 1.28 26.63
C GLU A 53 2.76 2.40 26.93
N ALA A 54 2.10 2.94 25.89
CA ALA A 54 1.08 3.95 26.06
C ALA A 54 -0.12 3.49 26.92
N LEU A 55 -0.54 2.24 26.78
CA LEU A 55 -1.61 1.66 27.61
C LEU A 55 -1.15 1.43 29.06
N ALA A 56 0.12 1.08 29.29
CA ALA A 56 0.66 0.86 30.62
C ALA A 56 0.82 2.18 31.39
N ASP A 57 1.30 3.23 30.69
CA ASP A 57 1.62 4.52 31.30
C ASP A 57 0.43 5.52 31.25
N GLY A 58 -0.65 5.18 30.55
CA GLY A 58 -1.84 6.03 30.41
C GLY A 58 -1.68 7.17 29.40
N HIS A 59 -0.72 7.08 28.48
CA HIS A 59 -0.49 8.07 27.42
C HIS A 59 -1.49 7.91 26.26
N ILE A 60 -2.08 9.03 25.82
CA ILE A 60 -3.06 9.05 24.72
C ILE A 60 -2.60 9.94 23.56
N PHE A 61 -1.86 11.00 23.82
CA PHE A 61 -1.44 11.98 22.81
C PHE A 61 0.08 12.03 22.62
N ALA A 62 0.88 11.79 23.68
CA ALA A 62 2.33 11.78 23.64
C ALA A 62 2.83 10.35 23.79
N PHE A 63 3.40 9.79 22.74
CA PHE A 63 3.83 8.39 22.69
C PHE A 63 5.32 8.25 22.96
N TYR A 64 5.68 7.13 23.58
CA TYR A 64 7.05 6.77 23.89
C TYR A 64 7.35 5.37 23.34
N ASN A 65 8.61 5.08 23.12
CA ASN A 65 9.10 3.75 22.78
C ASN A 65 10.34 3.45 23.62
N HIS A 66 10.20 2.58 24.60
CA HIS A 66 11.22 2.27 25.61
C HIS A 66 11.69 3.53 26.37
N GLY A 67 10.74 4.34 26.83
CA GLY A 67 10.98 5.58 27.55
C GLY A 67 11.46 6.76 26.70
N LEU A 68 11.73 6.54 25.41
CA LEU A 68 12.16 7.61 24.49
C LEU A 68 10.96 8.22 23.77
N ALA A 69 10.86 9.54 23.76
CA ALA A 69 9.78 10.26 23.10
C ALA A 69 9.65 9.91 21.61
N TYR A 70 8.54 9.34 21.22
CA TYR A 70 8.23 8.96 19.83
C TYR A 70 7.30 9.97 19.18
N ALA A 71 7.82 11.16 18.90
CA ALA A 71 7.08 12.25 18.26
C ALA A 71 7.04 12.16 16.72
N ASP A 72 7.28 10.97 16.16
CA ASP A 72 7.43 10.74 14.71
C ASP A 72 6.10 10.65 13.94
N LYS A 73 5.03 10.28 14.64
CA LYS A 73 3.70 10.06 14.03
C LYS A 73 2.59 10.64 14.89
N PRO A 74 1.51 11.15 14.25
CA PRO A 74 0.29 11.58 14.95
C PRO A 74 -0.46 10.41 15.60
N PRO A 75 -1.37 10.68 16.55
CA PRO A 75 -1.95 9.68 17.45
C PRO A 75 -3.00 8.77 16.82
N LEU A 76 -3.70 9.16 15.76
CA LEU A 76 -4.89 8.44 15.26
C LEU A 76 -4.65 6.95 15.04
N TYR A 77 -3.51 6.59 14.46
CA TYR A 77 -3.22 5.19 14.17
C TYR A 77 -2.85 4.40 15.44
N PHE A 78 -2.16 5.01 16.40
CA PHE A 78 -1.89 4.38 17.70
C PHE A 78 -3.16 4.15 18.49
N TRP A 79 -4.13 5.07 18.46
CA TRP A 79 -5.44 4.85 19.06
C TRP A 79 -6.14 3.62 18.51
N ILE A 80 -6.04 3.36 17.20
CA ILE A 80 -6.58 2.16 16.57
C ILE A 80 -5.88 0.91 17.12
N VAL A 81 -4.55 0.93 17.23
CA VAL A 81 -3.78 -0.21 17.77
C VAL A 81 -4.12 -0.46 19.24
N MET A 82 -4.18 0.60 20.05
CA MET A 82 -4.58 0.54 21.47
C MET A 82 -6.01 0.00 21.63
N LEU A 83 -6.96 0.51 20.82
CA LEU A 83 -8.35 0.05 20.84
C LEU A 83 -8.46 -1.44 20.49
N CYS A 84 -7.76 -1.90 19.47
CA CYS A 84 -7.72 -3.33 19.13
C CYS A 84 -7.15 -4.16 20.27
N ARG A 85 -6.09 -3.70 20.94
CA ARG A 85 -5.50 -4.38 22.09
C ARG A 85 -6.49 -4.48 23.26
N LEU A 86 -7.22 -3.40 23.54
CA LEU A 86 -8.23 -3.38 24.60
C LEU A 86 -9.43 -4.29 24.30
N LEU A 87 -9.89 -4.32 23.03
CA LEU A 87 -11.07 -5.12 22.64
C LEU A 87 -10.77 -6.62 22.59
N PHE A 88 -9.59 -7.02 22.14
CA PHE A 88 -9.24 -8.44 21.93
C PHE A 88 -8.36 -9.02 23.04
N GLY A 89 -7.86 -8.21 23.97
CA GLY A 89 -6.91 -8.65 25.00
C GLY A 89 -5.50 -8.95 24.49
N HIS A 90 -5.30 -8.97 23.16
CA HIS A 90 -4.02 -9.20 22.47
C HIS A 90 -3.98 -8.44 21.15
N HIS A 91 -2.81 -8.35 20.53
CA HIS A 91 -2.65 -7.77 19.20
C HIS A 91 -3.09 -8.77 18.12
N SER A 92 -4.33 -8.65 17.64
CA SER A 92 -4.84 -9.47 16.54
C SER A 92 -4.35 -8.94 15.20
N CYS A 93 -3.54 -9.72 14.48
CA CYS A 93 -3.05 -9.35 13.15
C CYS A 93 -4.20 -9.13 12.16
N LEU A 94 -5.23 -9.98 12.21
CA LEU A 94 -6.44 -9.82 11.39
C LEU A 94 -7.15 -8.50 11.69
N ALA A 95 -7.47 -8.21 12.95
CA ALA A 95 -8.18 -6.99 13.32
C ALA A 95 -7.42 -5.73 12.90
N LEU A 96 -6.10 -5.71 13.11
CA LEU A 96 -5.25 -4.58 12.73
C LEU A 96 -5.12 -4.44 11.21
N SER A 97 -5.01 -5.55 10.46
CA SER A 97 -4.99 -5.52 8.99
C SER A 97 -6.29 -5.00 8.38
N MET A 98 -7.45 -5.13 9.07
CA MET A 98 -8.71 -4.54 8.61
C MET A 98 -8.64 -3.02 8.47
N PHE A 99 -7.84 -2.34 9.30
CA PHE A 99 -7.62 -0.89 9.21
C PHE A 99 -6.70 -0.47 8.05
N SER A 100 -6.18 -1.42 7.28
CA SER A 100 -5.57 -1.19 5.96
C SER A 100 -6.49 -1.67 4.83
N LEU A 101 -7.15 -2.82 4.98
CA LEU A 101 -8.02 -3.41 3.95
C LEU A 101 -9.32 -2.62 3.74
N ILE A 102 -10.02 -2.24 4.83
CA ILE A 102 -11.27 -1.47 4.72
C ILE A 102 -11.03 -0.12 4.02
N PRO A 103 -10.01 0.69 4.39
CA PRO A 103 -9.66 1.87 3.63
C PRO A 103 -9.39 1.61 2.15
N ALA A 104 -8.72 0.51 1.78
CA ALA A 104 -8.50 0.13 0.37
C ALA A 104 -9.82 -0.10 -0.38
N PHE A 105 -10.78 -0.77 0.26
CA PHE A 105 -12.12 -0.97 -0.31
C PHE A 105 -12.90 0.34 -0.42
N VAL A 106 -12.83 1.20 0.59
CA VAL A 106 -13.46 2.52 0.56
C VAL A 106 -12.88 3.39 -0.56
N ILE A 107 -11.55 3.42 -0.72
CA ILE A 107 -10.88 4.11 -1.82
C ILE A 107 -11.40 3.62 -3.16
N THR A 108 -11.35 2.30 -3.39
CA THR A 108 -11.77 1.68 -4.65
C THR A 108 -13.25 1.92 -4.93
N GLY A 109 -14.11 1.82 -3.92
CA GLY A 109 -15.54 2.10 -4.03
C GLY A 109 -15.88 3.57 -4.32
N ILE A 110 -15.12 4.52 -3.73
CA ILE A 110 -15.25 5.95 -4.03
C ILE A 110 -14.82 6.23 -5.47
N MET A 111 -13.67 5.72 -5.88
CA MET A 111 -13.15 5.92 -7.24
C MET A 111 -14.09 5.30 -8.30
N ASP A 112 -14.63 4.12 -8.04
CA ASP A 112 -15.65 3.51 -8.89
C ASP A 112 -16.91 4.40 -9.01
N LYS A 113 -17.45 4.86 -7.88
CA LYS A 113 -18.62 5.76 -7.86
C LYS A 113 -18.35 7.09 -8.55
N TRP A 114 -17.13 7.59 -8.45
CA TRP A 114 -16.71 8.87 -9.01
C TRP A 114 -16.52 8.82 -10.53
N VAL A 115 -15.85 7.77 -11.02
CA VAL A 115 -15.37 7.70 -12.41
C VAL A 115 -16.18 6.73 -13.27
N MET A 116 -16.67 5.62 -12.69
CA MET A 116 -17.24 4.49 -13.44
C MET A 116 -18.77 4.52 -13.57
N LYS A 117 -19.40 5.65 -13.33
CA LYS A 117 -20.85 5.82 -13.46
C LYS A 117 -21.31 5.50 -14.90
N GLY A 118 -22.22 4.55 -15.04
CA GLY A 118 -22.74 4.12 -16.35
C GLY A 118 -21.87 3.13 -17.13
N LYS A 119 -20.72 2.70 -16.58
CA LYS A 119 -19.84 1.70 -17.20
C LYS A 119 -20.29 0.27 -16.95
N SER A 120 -19.81 -0.65 -17.80
CA SER A 120 -20.13 -2.07 -17.69
C SER A 120 -19.65 -2.65 -16.35
N ALA A 121 -20.34 -3.67 -15.84
CA ALA A 121 -19.93 -4.37 -14.61
C ALA A 121 -18.53 -4.97 -14.75
N MET A 122 -18.17 -5.45 -15.94
CA MET A 122 -16.87 -6.04 -16.22
C MET A 122 -15.74 -5.01 -16.13
N ASP A 123 -15.93 -3.81 -16.71
CA ASP A 123 -14.94 -2.73 -16.62
C ASP A 123 -14.74 -2.26 -15.18
N ARG A 124 -15.83 -2.14 -14.42
CA ARG A 124 -15.81 -1.79 -13.00
C ARG A 124 -15.03 -2.81 -12.17
N MET A 125 -15.31 -4.11 -12.37
CA MET A 125 -14.58 -5.19 -11.69
C MET A 125 -13.09 -5.22 -12.09
N ALA A 126 -12.79 -5.05 -13.38
CA ALA A 126 -11.42 -5.03 -13.87
C ALA A 126 -10.60 -3.90 -13.25
N LEU A 127 -11.13 -2.65 -13.20
CA LEU A 127 -10.45 -1.51 -12.59
C LEU A 127 -10.31 -1.64 -11.07
N ALA A 128 -11.33 -2.15 -10.40
CA ALA A 128 -11.23 -2.44 -8.97
C ALA A 128 -10.14 -3.50 -8.71
N GLY A 129 -10.13 -4.59 -9.49
CA GLY A 129 -9.08 -5.61 -9.44
C GLY A 129 -7.70 -5.03 -9.70
N MET A 130 -7.53 -4.21 -10.74
CA MET A 130 -6.26 -3.52 -11.03
C MET A 130 -5.79 -2.67 -9.86
N THR A 131 -6.69 -1.89 -9.24
CA THR A 131 -6.33 -1.04 -8.10
C THR A 131 -5.82 -1.87 -6.94
N LEU A 132 -6.55 -2.94 -6.58
CA LEU A 132 -6.25 -3.78 -5.42
C LEU A 132 -5.05 -4.71 -5.64
N THR A 133 -4.63 -4.95 -6.89
CA THR A 133 -3.52 -5.85 -7.23
C THR A 133 -2.27 -5.14 -7.77
N CYS A 134 -2.24 -3.80 -7.83
CA CYS A 134 -0.96 -3.09 -7.93
C CYS A 134 -0.06 -3.51 -6.77
N VAL A 135 1.17 -3.91 -7.05
CA VAL A 135 2.09 -4.53 -6.07
C VAL A 135 2.18 -3.76 -4.76
N MET A 136 2.42 -2.44 -4.83
CA MET A 136 2.55 -1.63 -3.62
C MET A 136 1.21 -1.45 -2.90
N PHE A 137 0.09 -1.35 -3.63
CA PHE A 137 -1.24 -1.22 -3.03
C PHE A 137 -1.65 -2.53 -2.34
N LEU A 138 -1.44 -3.68 -3.00
CA LEU A 138 -1.67 -5.01 -2.44
C LEU A 138 -0.85 -5.24 -1.17
N GLY A 139 0.46 -4.99 -1.21
CA GLY A 139 1.32 -5.13 -0.04
C GLY A 139 0.90 -4.22 1.12
N THR A 140 0.48 -2.97 0.82
CA THR A 140 0.10 -2.00 1.86
C THR A 140 -1.25 -2.32 2.51
N MET A 141 -2.19 -2.95 1.79
CA MET A 141 -3.50 -3.27 2.36
C MET A 141 -3.52 -4.53 3.25
N ILE A 142 -2.46 -5.35 3.22
CA ILE A 142 -2.34 -6.55 4.07
C ILE A 142 -1.65 -6.24 5.40
N VAL A 143 -0.69 -5.31 5.38
CA VAL A 143 0.16 -5.01 6.55
C VAL A 143 -0.44 -3.93 7.45
N LEU A 144 -0.01 -3.91 8.71
CA LEU A 144 -0.34 -2.89 9.70
C LEU A 144 0.39 -1.58 9.35
N ARG A 145 -0.26 -0.71 8.56
CA ARG A 145 0.30 0.56 8.13
C ARG A 145 -0.74 1.66 8.00
N MET A 146 -0.35 2.84 8.44
CA MET A 146 -1.19 4.05 8.38
C MET A 146 -1.36 4.64 6.98
N ASP A 147 -0.60 4.14 5.99
CA ASP A 147 -0.55 4.67 4.63
C ASP A 147 -1.88 4.57 3.91
N MET A 148 -2.57 3.43 4.04
CA MET A 148 -3.85 3.19 3.39
C MET A 148 -4.96 4.06 3.97
N LEU A 149 -4.97 4.24 5.29
CA LEU A 149 -5.93 5.11 5.99
C LEU A 149 -5.72 6.59 5.59
N MET A 150 -4.47 7.06 5.53
CA MET A 150 -4.13 8.40 5.02
C MET A 150 -4.58 8.57 3.57
N CYS A 151 -4.32 7.58 2.71
CA CYS A 151 -4.75 7.58 1.31
C CYS A 151 -6.28 7.72 1.18
N MET A 152 -7.04 7.02 2.00
CA MET A 152 -8.50 7.12 2.03
C MET A 152 -8.96 8.55 2.33
N PHE A 153 -8.38 9.21 3.33
CA PHE A 153 -8.74 10.59 3.66
C PHE A 153 -8.34 11.58 2.55
N ILE A 154 -7.22 11.36 1.87
CA ILE A 154 -6.80 12.15 0.71
C ILE A 154 -7.82 12.00 -0.44
N VAL A 155 -8.22 10.78 -0.77
CA VAL A 155 -9.23 10.52 -1.81
C VAL A 155 -10.57 11.16 -1.45
N LEU A 156 -11.01 11.05 -0.18
CA LEU A 156 -12.22 11.70 0.32
C LEU A 156 -12.15 13.24 0.20
N ALA A 157 -11.01 13.83 0.52
CA ALA A 157 -10.80 15.28 0.39
C ALA A 157 -10.92 15.73 -1.07
N LEU A 158 -10.23 15.07 -2.00
CA LEU A 158 -10.25 15.42 -3.42
C LEU A 158 -11.60 15.13 -4.08
N TRP A 159 -12.27 14.05 -3.68
CA TRP A 159 -13.65 13.78 -4.13
C TRP A 159 -14.65 14.83 -3.62
N THR A 160 -14.52 15.24 -2.34
CA THR A 160 -15.34 16.30 -1.75
C THR A 160 -15.11 17.63 -2.46
N PHE A 161 -13.85 18.01 -2.72
CA PHE A 161 -13.51 19.19 -3.52
C PHE A 161 -14.15 19.14 -4.91
N TYR A 162 -14.02 18.00 -5.62
CA TYR A 162 -14.56 17.88 -6.99
C TYR A 162 -16.08 18.04 -7.02
N ARG A 163 -16.80 17.43 -6.06
CA ARG A 163 -18.27 17.63 -5.95
C ARG A 163 -18.64 19.10 -5.76
N MET A 164 -17.92 19.81 -4.89
CA MET A 164 -18.16 21.25 -4.70
C MET A 164 -17.81 22.07 -5.93
N TYR A 165 -16.79 21.65 -6.69
CA TYR A 165 -16.33 22.37 -7.89
C TYR A 165 -17.26 22.13 -9.08
N SER A 166 -17.63 20.88 -9.35
CA SER A 166 -18.52 20.50 -10.46
C SER A 166 -19.99 20.78 -10.18
N GLY A 167 -20.38 20.88 -8.91
CA GLY A 167 -21.79 20.98 -8.49
C GLY A 167 -22.53 19.64 -8.49
N ASP A 168 -21.97 18.57 -9.08
CA ASP A 168 -22.60 17.24 -9.13
C ASP A 168 -22.52 16.53 -7.78
N GLY A 169 -23.66 16.39 -7.13
CA GLY A 169 -23.78 15.75 -5.82
C GLY A 169 -23.18 16.55 -4.66
N ALA A 170 -22.99 17.85 -4.82
CA ALA A 170 -22.50 18.73 -3.76
C ALA A 170 -23.47 18.78 -2.57
N ARG A 171 -22.92 18.73 -1.36
CA ARG A 171 -23.66 18.77 -0.09
C ARG A 171 -23.26 20.01 0.70
N ARG A 172 -24.18 20.55 1.50
CA ARG A 172 -23.88 21.69 2.40
C ARG A 172 -22.72 21.39 3.36
N SER A 173 -22.61 20.13 3.81
CA SER A 173 -21.54 19.65 4.70
C SER A 173 -20.16 19.61 4.03
N ASP A 174 -20.06 19.58 2.69
CA ASP A 174 -18.80 19.42 1.97
C ASP A 174 -17.79 20.53 2.28
N SER A 175 -18.28 21.75 2.54
CA SER A 175 -17.43 22.88 2.93
C SER A 175 -16.78 22.73 4.32
N VAL A 176 -17.30 21.85 5.17
CA VAL A 176 -16.71 21.47 6.47
C VAL A 176 -15.95 20.14 6.34
N MET A 177 -16.49 19.22 5.55
CA MET A 177 -15.86 17.90 5.37
C MET A 177 -14.51 17.98 4.65
N LEU A 178 -14.33 18.89 3.69
CA LEU A 178 -13.06 19.07 3.00
C LEU A 178 -11.89 19.31 3.98
N PRO A 179 -11.90 20.35 4.82
CA PRO A 179 -10.84 20.57 5.80
C PRO A 179 -10.73 19.45 6.85
N VAL A 180 -11.84 18.81 7.23
CA VAL A 180 -11.82 17.67 8.16
C VAL A 180 -11.07 16.48 7.54
N TRP A 181 -11.32 16.13 6.26
CA TRP A 181 -10.59 15.06 5.59
C TRP A 181 -9.09 15.38 5.45
N ILE A 182 -8.74 16.63 5.13
CA ILE A 182 -7.35 17.09 5.08
C ILE A 182 -6.69 16.95 6.46
N PHE A 183 -7.38 17.38 7.53
CA PHE A 183 -6.88 17.22 8.89
C PHE A 183 -6.72 15.75 9.29
N LEU A 184 -7.69 14.88 8.99
CA LEU A 184 -7.59 13.45 9.29
C LEU A 184 -6.45 12.77 8.54
N ALA A 185 -6.15 13.20 7.31
CA ALA A 185 -4.96 12.73 6.59
C ALA A 185 -3.65 13.14 7.28
N LEU A 186 -3.56 14.41 7.75
CA LEU A 186 -2.47 14.88 8.60
C LEU A 186 -2.38 14.07 9.90
N PHE A 187 -3.51 13.91 10.58
CA PHE A 187 -3.62 13.26 11.88
C PHE A 187 -3.38 11.74 11.85
N THR A 188 -3.38 11.16 10.64
CA THR A 188 -3.02 9.74 10.43
C THR A 188 -1.53 9.53 10.30
N LYS A 189 -0.82 10.36 9.50
CA LYS A 189 0.59 10.08 9.15
C LYS A 189 1.51 11.30 9.17
N GLY A 190 0.96 12.50 9.17
CA GLY A 190 1.75 13.74 9.21
C GLY A 190 1.73 14.54 7.90
N PRO A 191 2.80 15.32 7.59
CA PRO A 191 2.79 16.41 6.62
C PRO A 191 2.32 16.06 5.20
N VAL A 192 2.60 14.84 4.70
CA VAL A 192 2.17 14.41 3.36
C VAL A 192 0.64 14.45 3.23
N GLY A 193 -0.08 14.02 4.29
CA GLY A 193 -1.54 14.08 4.34
C GLY A 193 -2.09 15.50 4.29
N LEU A 194 -1.39 16.46 4.93
CA LEU A 194 -1.77 17.88 4.90
C LEU A 194 -1.49 18.53 3.54
N LEU A 195 -0.34 18.22 2.94
CA LEU A 195 0.16 18.95 1.77
C LEU A 195 -0.48 18.49 0.46
N MET A 196 -0.69 17.18 0.31
CA MET A 196 -1.12 16.61 -0.98
C MET A 196 -2.48 17.16 -1.46
N PRO A 197 -3.59 17.14 -0.69
CA PRO A 197 -4.87 17.62 -1.20
C PRO A 197 -4.88 19.13 -1.52
N PRO A 198 -4.42 20.05 -0.64
CA PRO A 198 -4.39 21.47 -0.96
C PRO A 198 -3.49 21.80 -2.15
N LEU A 199 -2.33 21.14 -2.28
CA LEU A 199 -1.43 21.33 -3.42
C LEU A 199 -2.10 20.91 -4.73
N SER A 200 -2.75 19.73 -4.75
CA SER A 200 -3.49 19.23 -5.91
C SER A 200 -4.60 20.18 -6.32
N ILE A 201 -5.36 20.68 -5.34
CA ILE A 201 -6.44 21.68 -5.55
C ILE A 201 -5.86 22.99 -6.08
N ALA A 202 -4.79 23.50 -5.49
CA ALA A 202 -4.16 24.75 -5.89
C ALA A 202 -3.63 24.67 -7.35
N VAL A 203 -2.93 23.58 -7.70
CA VAL A 203 -2.44 23.35 -9.07
C VAL A 203 -3.61 23.25 -10.05
N PHE A 204 -4.67 22.53 -9.69
CA PHE A 204 -5.88 22.44 -10.52
C PHE A 204 -6.53 23.81 -10.76
N LEU A 205 -6.74 24.61 -9.70
CA LEU A 205 -7.33 25.95 -9.81
C LEU A 205 -6.46 26.89 -10.65
N THR A 206 -5.14 26.81 -10.52
CA THR A 206 -4.17 27.56 -11.32
C THR A 206 -4.28 27.20 -12.81
N VAL A 207 -4.31 25.90 -13.13
CA VAL A 207 -4.47 25.41 -14.52
C VAL A 207 -5.79 25.85 -15.11
N LYS A 208 -6.86 25.91 -14.30
CA LYS A 208 -8.18 26.39 -14.70
C LYS A 208 -8.31 27.92 -14.68
N ARG A 209 -7.30 28.64 -14.17
CA ARG A 209 -7.31 30.10 -13.96
C ARG A 209 -8.48 30.57 -13.09
N ASP A 210 -8.94 29.71 -12.17
CA ASP A 210 -10.01 30.02 -11.23
C ASP A 210 -9.45 30.60 -9.92
N TRP A 211 -9.04 31.86 -9.96
CA TRP A 211 -8.47 32.56 -8.80
C TRP A 211 -9.49 32.76 -7.66
N LYS A 212 -10.79 32.86 -7.98
CA LYS A 212 -11.86 32.97 -6.97
C LYS A 212 -12.03 31.66 -6.20
N GLY A 213 -11.75 30.53 -6.85
CA GLY A 213 -11.75 29.21 -6.25
C GLY A 213 -10.77 29.07 -5.08
N PHE A 214 -9.63 29.76 -5.10
CA PHE A 214 -8.69 29.76 -3.98
C PHE A 214 -9.33 30.24 -2.67
N GLY A 215 -10.03 31.38 -2.70
CA GLY A 215 -10.75 31.89 -1.53
C GLY A 215 -11.90 30.98 -1.09
N LYS A 216 -12.57 30.33 -2.05
CA LYS A 216 -13.72 29.45 -1.77
C LYS A 216 -13.31 28.09 -1.17
N TYR A 217 -12.26 27.44 -1.68
CA TYR A 217 -11.91 26.07 -1.31
C TYR A 217 -10.69 26.00 -0.37
N LEU A 218 -9.71 26.90 -0.54
CA LEU A 218 -8.50 26.99 0.27
C LEU A 218 -8.43 28.30 1.07
N GLY A 219 -9.57 28.94 1.31
CA GLY A 219 -9.66 30.21 2.03
C GLY A 219 -9.61 30.04 3.56
N LEU A 220 -9.88 31.16 4.24
CA LEU A 220 -9.78 31.26 5.70
C LEU A 220 -10.61 30.21 6.45
N LYS A 221 -11.80 29.85 5.95
CA LYS A 221 -12.64 28.82 6.55
C LYS A 221 -11.93 27.46 6.58
N THR A 222 -11.34 27.04 5.46
CA THR A 222 -10.65 25.76 5.34
C THR A 222 -9.45 25.70 6.27
N TRP A 223 -8.57 26.70 6.19
CA TRP A 223 -7.38 26.75 7.04
C TRP A 223 -7.71 27.01 8.52
N GLY A 224 -8.77 27.78 8.82
CA GLY A 224 -9.23 28.00 10.18
C GLY A 224 -9.71 26.71 10.87
N ILE A 225 -10.46 25.85 10.14
CA ILE A 225 -10.87 24.54 10.68
C ILE A 225 -9.65 23.62 10.88
N ILE A 226 -8.74 23.54 9.89
CA ILE A 226 -7.52 22.72 10.02
C ILE A 226 -6.67 23.21 11.19
N ALA A 227 -6.43 24.52 11.28
CA ALA A 227 -5.66 25.13 12.36
C ALA A 227 -6.31 24.93 13.74
N GLY A 228 -7.63 25.06 13.85
CA GLY A 228 -8.36 24.82 15.09
C GLY A 228 -8.23 23.37 15.58
N LEU A 229 -8.40 22.40 14.67
CA LEU A 229 -8.23 20.97 14.99
C LEU A 229 -6.76 20.63 15.32
N ALA A 230 -5.80 21.22 14.60
CA ALA A 230 -4.39 21.05 14.88
C ALA A 230 -3.99 21.68 16.22
N ALA A 231 -4.50 22.87 16.55
CA ALA A 231 -4.26 23.53 17.82
C ALA A 231 -4.82 22.71 19.00
N LEU A 232 -6.01 22.15 18.84
CA LEU A 232 -6.59 21.24 19.84
C LEU A 232 -5.67 20.01 20.05
N TRP A 233 -5.23 19.37 18.99
CA TRP A 233 -4.30 18.24 19.09
C TRP A 233 -2.98 18.63 19.76
N ILE A 234 -2.33 19.70 19.29
CA ILE A 234 -1.06 20.19 19.86
C ILE A 234 -1.25 20.57 21.33
N GLY A 235 -2.38 21.18 21.70
CA GLY A 235 -2.72 21.49 23.09
C GLY A 235 -2.79 20.25 23.97
N CYS A 236 -3.44 19.18 23.52
CA CYS A 236 -3.47 17.89 24.22
C CYS A 236 -2.06 17.28 24.36
N VAL A 237 -1.25 17.32 23.31
CA VAL A 237 0.15 16.86 23.34
C VAL A 237 1.00 17.69 24.29
N TRP A 238 0.76 19.01 24.36
CA TRP A 238 1.45 19.90 25.29
C TRP A 238 1.15 19.55 26.76
N ILE A 239 -0.12 19.30 27.05
CA ILE A 239 -0.56 18.96 28.42
C ILE A 239 0.06 17.63 28.87
N GLU A 240 0.16 16.64 27.99
CA GLU A 240 0.64 15.30 28.32
C GLU A 240 2.16 15.15 28.19
N GLY A 241 2.75 15.63 27.09
CA GLY A 241 4.18 15.41 26.78
C GLY A 241 5.10 16.60 27.09
N GLY A 242 4.53 17.77 27.40
CA GLY A 242 5.29 18.98 27.74
C GLY A 242 6.00 19.62 26.54
N PRO A 243 6.78 20.71 26.83
CA PRO A 243 7.44 21.51 25.77
C PRO A 243 8.52 20.75 25.00
N GLU A 244 9.21 19.81 25.65
CA GLU A 244 10.29 19.04 25.02
C GLU A 244 9.72 18.10 23.94
N TYR A 245 8.60 17.44 24.22
CA TYR A 245 7.91 16.58 23.24
C TYR A 245 7.43 17.39 22.03
N ILE A 246 6.84 18.58 22.26
CA ILE A 246 6.41 19.49 21.19
C ILE A 246 7.58 19.95 20.33
N ASN A 247 8.70 20.33 20.94
CA ASN A 247 9.89 20.70 20.19
C ASN A 247 10.40 19.55 19.30
N ASN A 248 10.38 18.32 19.84
CA ASN A 248 10.71 17.13 19.05
C ASN A 248 9.73 16.93 17.88
N LEU A 249 8.41 17.03 18.13
CA LEU A 249 7.36 16.87 17.11
C LEU A 249 7.46 17.92 15.99
N LEU A 250 7.55 19.21 16.36
CA LEU A 250 7.45 20.30 15.38
C LEU A 250 8.79 20.63 14.72
N VAL A 251 9.89 20.63 15.47
CA VAL A 251 11.18 21.06 14.94
C VAL A 251 11.98 19.88 14.41
N LYS A 252 12.27 18.87 15.24
CA LYS A 252 13.13 17.75 14.80
C LYS A 252 12.46 16.87 13.76
N GLN A 253 11.22 16.45 14.00
CA GLN A 253 10.56 15.47 13.15
C GLN A 253 9.88 16.08 11.92
N THR A 254 9.46 17.33 11.94
CA THR A 254 8.79 17.98 10.80
C THR A 254 9.78 18.78 9.97
N VAL A 255 10.39 19.82 10.52
CA VAL A 255 11.31 20.69 9.80
C VAL A 255 12.66 19.99 9.53
N GLY A 256 13.24 19.34 10.54
CA GLY A 256 14.53 18.67 10.41
C GLY A 256 14.54 17.58 9.32
N ARG A 257 13.47 16.80 9.21
CA ARG A 257 13.35 15.77 8.14
C ARG A 257 13.07 16.34 6.75
N ALA A 258 12.42 17.48 6.66
CA ALA A 258 12.18 18.12 5.37
C ALA A 258 13.48 18.64 4.76
N VAL A 259 14.39 19.17 5.59
CA VAL A 259 15.65 19.80 5.16
C VAL A 259 16.80 18.80 5.11
N ASN A 260 17.00 18.01 6.18
CA ASN A 260 18.10 17.05 6.29
C ASN A 260 17.56 15.64 6.53
N ALA A 261 17.70 14.76 5.54
CA ALA A 261 17.36 13.35 5.71
C ALA A 261 18.42 12.64 6.54
N PHE A 262 18.10 12.26 7.77
CA PHE A 262 18.95 11.40 8.60
C PHE A 262 19.05 9.98 8.03
N THR A 263 18.00 9.52 7.33
CA THR A 263 17.93 8.20 6.71
C THR A 263 17.14 8.25 5.40
N HIS A 264 17.39 7.30 4.49
CA HIS A 264 16.68 7.15 3.21
C HIS A 264 16.87 8.30 2.22
N ALA A 265 18.02 8.99 2.23
CA ALA A 265 18.35 9.96 1.19
C ALA A 265 18.41 9.26 -0.18
N LYS A 266 17.65 9.77 -1.15
CA LYS A 266 17.56 9.25 -2.51
C LYS A 266 17.53 10.41 -3.51
N PRO A 267 18.02 10.20 -4.78
CA PRO A 267 18.03 11.23 -5.80
C PRO A 267 16.62 11.72 -6.15
N PHE A 268 16.51 12.91 -6.77
CA PHE A 268 15.22 13.54 -7.07
C PHE A 268 14.36 12.70 -8.03
N TRP A 269 14.96 11.95 -8.96
CA TRP A 269 14.25 11.08 -9.92
C TRP A 269 13.78 9.75 -9.34
N PHE A 270 14.04 9.47 -8.07
CA PHE A 270 13.70 8.21 -7.43
C PHE A 270 12.25 7.78 -7.67
N TYR A 271 11.29 8.72 -7.54
CA TYR A 271 9.88 8.40 -7.72
C TYR A 271 9.47 8.17 -9.17
N LEU A 272 10.18 8.73 -10.14
CA LEU A 272 9.93 8.45 -11.57
C LEU A 272 10.26 7.01 -11.92
N VAL A 273 11.25 6.41 -11.27
CA VAL A 273 11.59 5.00 -11.42
C VAL A 273 10.69 4.13 -10.52
N ALA A 274 10.49 4.54 -9.27
CA ALA A 274 9.73 3.75 -8.31
C ALA A 274 8.27 3.54 -8.74
N ILE A 275 7.62 4.54 -9.34
CA ILE A 275 6.22 4.44 -9.77
C ILE A 275 5.99 3.31 -10.78
N ILE A 276 7.02 2.99 -11.60
CA ILE A 276 6.92 1.95 -12.63
C ILE A 276 6.72 0.58 -11.99
N TRP A 277 7.56 0.18 -11.05
CA TRP A 277 7.42 -1.13 -10.41
C TRP A 277 6.32 -1.16 -9.34
N CYS A 278 6.04 -0.02 -8.68
CA CYS A 278 4.95 0.08 -7.72
C CYS A 278 3.56 -0.13 -8.33
N LEU A 279 3.38 0.29 -9.59
CA LEU A 279 2.14 0.10 -10.35
C LEU A 279 2.08 -1.24 -11.10
N ALA A 280 3.15 -2.06 -11.06
CA ALA A 280 3.12 -3.39 -11.66
C ALA A 280 1.93 -4.20 -11.10
N PRO A 281 1.31 -5.06 -11.90
CA PRO A 281 1.62 -5.41 -13.28
C PRO A 281 0.93 -4.53 -14.35
N TYR A 282 0.42 -3.38 -14.00
CA TYR A 282 -0.31 -2.49 -14.93
C TYR A 282 0.50 -1.28 -15.40
N SER A 283 1.79 -1.24 -15.08
CA SER A 283 2.68 -0.10 -15.32
C SER A 283 2.67 0.38 -16.77
N LEU A 284 2.72 -0.53 -17.73
CA LEU A 284 2.74 -0.17 -19.17
C LEU A 284 1.44 0.47 -19.62
N LEU A 285 0.29 -0.08 -19.19
CA LEU A 285 -1.02 0.50 -19.46
C LEU A 285 -1.14 1.90 -18.87
N LEU A 286 -0.73 2.06 -17.62
CA LEU A 286 -0.89 3.31 -16.88
C LEU A 286 0.11 4.39 -17.36
N ALA A 287 1.33 4.00 -17.72
CA ALA A 287 2.30 4.90 -18.37
C ALA A 287 1.78 5.37 -19.73
N GLY A 288 1.29 4.46 -20.58
CA GLY A 288 0.66 4.82 -21.86
C GLY A 288 -0.54 5.75 -21.68
N THR A 289 -1.37 5.50 -20.65
CA THR A 289 -2.51 6.35 -20.28
C THR A 289 -2.05 7.75 -19.89
N PHE A 290 -1.02 7.86 -19.05
CA PHE A 290 -0.47 9.14 -18.63
C PHE A 290 0.07 9.92 -19.83
N VAL A 291 0.85 9.29 -20.71
CA VAL A 291 1.35 9.92 -21.95
C VAL A 291 0.20 10.35 -22.85
N ALA A 292 -0.80 9.49 -23.08
CA ALA A 292 -1.97 9.81 -23.87
C ALA A 292 -2.77 10.99 -23.31
N SER A 293 -2.82 11.14 -21.99
CA SER A 293 -3.49 12.27 -21.34
C SER A 293 -2.73 13.59 -21.48
N LEU A 294 -1.42 13.57 -21.72
CA LEU A 294 -0.62 14.77 -21.96
C LEU A 294 -0.65 15.22 -23.42
N LEU A 295 -0.95 14.33 -24.36
CA LEU A 295 -1.00 14.66 -25.79
C LEU A 295 -2.18 15.58 -26.11
N PRO A 296 -2.03 16.49 -27.09
CA PRO A 296 -3.12 17.36 -27.51
C PRO A 296 -4.27 16.52 -28.07
N VAL A 297 -5.49 17.02 -27.83
CA VAL A 297 -6.71 16.39 -28.37
C VAL A 297 -6.73 16.62 -29.88
N ARG A 298 -6.56 15.58 -30.69
CA ARG A 298 -6.80 15.64 -32.13
C ARG A 298 -8.31 15.70 -32.38
N ASN A 299 -8.77 16.73 -33.07
CA ASN A 299 -10.14 16.81 -33.53
C ASN A 299 -10.36 15.73 -34.61
N THR A 300 -10.98 14.62 -34.27
CA THR A 300 -11.54 13.70 -35.26
C THR A 300 -12.98 14.11 -35.46
N CYS A 301 -13.26 14.85 -36.53
CA CYS A 301 -14.62 15.08 -36.99
C CYS A 301 -15.16 13.74 -37.51
N VAL A 302 -16.15 13.16 -36.84
CA VAL A 302 -16.97 12.09 -37.42
C VAL A 302 -18.05 12.80 -38.20
N GLU A 303 -17.99 12.80 -39.52
CA GLU A 303 -19.10 13.18 -40.39
C GLU A 303 -20.23 12.17 -40.16
N GLU A 304 -21.29 12.57 -39.49
CA GLU A 304 -22.57 11.88 -39.56
C GLU A 304 -23.16 12.13 -40.96
N THR A 305 -22.78 11.29 -41.90
CA THR A 305 -23.52 11.17 -43.16
C THR A 305 -24.83 10.46 -42.87
N SER A 306 -25.90 11.23 -42.84
CA SER A 306 -27.27 10.73 -42.90
C SER A 306 -27.48 9.93 -44.21
N GLY A 307 -27.59 8.60 -44.11
CA GLY A 307 -28.04 7.72 -45.19
C GLY A 307 -26.99 6.77 -45.74
N GLN A 308 -27.16 5.51 -45.34
CA GLN A 308 -26.65 4.29 -46.00
C GLN A 308 -25.15 4.14 -46.35
N ALA A 309 -24.55 3.17 -45.71
CA ALA A 309 -23.43 2.34 -46.17
C ALA A 309 -21.98 2.90 -46.02
N GLN A 310 -21.20 2.09 -45.29
CA GLN A 310 -19.73 1.96 -45.33
C GLN A 310 -18.90 3.13 -44.79
N SER A 311 -18.48 2.99 -43.53
CA SER A 311 -17.44 3.83 -42.90
C SER A 311 -16.08 3.60 -43.55
N LYS A 312 -15.64 4.52 -44.39
CA LYS A 312 -14.24 4.72 -44.74
C LYS A 312 -13.70 5.84 -43.83
N VAL A 313 -12.71 5.54 -43.01
CA VAL A 313 -11.93 6.52 -42.28
C VAL A 313 -11.05 7.24 -43.28
N GLY A 314 -11.45 8.43 -43.72
CA GLY A 314 -10.64 9.33 -44.52
C GLY A 314 -10.03 10.42 -43.63
N ILE A 315 -8.72 10.57 -43.69
CA ILE A 315 -8.00 11.74 -43.15
C ILE A 315 -8.08 12.80 -44.25
N SER A 316 -8.90 13.86 -44.06
CA SER A 316 -8.89 15.01 -44.95
C SER A 316 -8.25 16.20 -44.23
N ASP A 317 -7.11 16.64 -44.73
CA ASP A 317 -6.50 17.94 -44.45
C ASP A 317 -7.28 19.02 -45.22
N THR A 318 -8.40 19.50 -44.71
CA THR A 318 -9.07 20.68 -45.27
C THR A 318 -9.49 21.66 -44.21
N SER A 319 -9.30 22.92 -44.53
CA SER A 319 -9.30 24.12 -43.71
C SER A 319 -10.65 24.64 -43.18
N ASP A 320 -11.69 23.80 -43.08
CA ASP A 320 -13.01 24.20 -42.55
C ASP A 320 -13.31 23.61 -41.15
N ALA A 321 -12.29 23.64 -40.29
CA ALA A 321 -12.37 23.10 -38.91
C ALA A 321 -13.07 24.04 -37.90
N SER A 322 -13.82 25.07 -38.34
CA SER A 322 -14.35 26.08 -37.42
C SER A 322 -15.63 25.71 -36.65
N ASN A 323 -16.28 24.57 -36.96
CA ASN A 323 -17.57 24.19 -36.35
C ASN A 323 -17.59 22.84 -35.60
N CYS A 324 -16.48 22.14 -35.46
CA CYS A 324 -16.45 20.97 -34.57
C CYS A 324 -16.31 21.39 -33.10
N PRO A 325 -17.17 20.94 -32.19
CA PRO A 325 -16.98 21.20 -30.77
C PRO A 325 -15.66 20.58 -30.33
N LYS A 326 -14.69 21.43 -29.94
CA LYS A 326 -13.41 20.98 -29.38
C LYS A 326 -13.70 20.19 -28.12
N GLN A 327 -13.64 18.88 -28.18
CA GLN A 327 -13.79 18.02 -27.02
C GLN A 327 -12.54 18.15 -26.17
N GLY A 328 -12.49 19.19 -25.31
CA GLY A 328 -11.42 19.46 -24.39
C GLY A 328 -11.30 18.37 -23.31
N ARG A 329 -10.18 18.34 -22.59
CA ARG A 329 -10.04 17.48 -21.40
C ARG A 329 -11.14 17.79 -20.38
N SER A 330 -11.72 16.74 -19.78
CA SER A 330 -12.70 16.92 -18.70
C SER A 330 -12.05 17.53 -17.45
N TYR A 331 -12.83 18.21 -16.62
CA TYR A 331 -12.33 18.72 -15.33
C TYR A 331 -11.74 17.60 -14.46
N LEU A 332 -12.32 16.43 -14.55
CA LEU A 332 -11.86 15.25 -13.82
C LEU A 332 -10.47 14.77 -14.29
N GLU A 333 -10.27 14.71 -15.62
CA GLU A 333 -8.95 14.38 -16.20
C GLU A 333 -7.89 15.38 -15.75
N ILE A 334 -8.19 16.66 -15.80
CA ILE A 334 -7.28 17.72 -15.37
C ILE A 334 -6.95 17.60 -13.88
N LEU A 335 -7.95 17.35 -13.02
CA LEU A 335 -7.74 17.17 -11.59
C LEU A 335 -6.81 15.97 -11.29
N PHE A 336 -7.04 14.84 -11.96
CA PHE A 336 -6.21 13.65 -11.75
C PHE A 336 -4.77 13.88 -12.20
N LEU A 337 -4.58 14.52 -13.36
CA LEU A 337 -3.24 14.90 -13.83
C LEU A 337 -2.55 15.86 -12.85
N CYS A 338 -3.24 16.91 -12.41
CA CYS A 338 -2.72 17.85 -11.43
C CYS A 338 -2.33 17.13 -10.13
N THR A 339 -3.16 16.19 -9.66
CA THR A 339 -2.90 15.40 -8.45
C THR A 339 -1.66 14.52 -8.61
N ILE A 340 -1.54 13.78 -9.72
CA ILE A 340 -0.39 12.90 -9.99
C ILE A 340 0.89 13.72 -10.08
N ILE A 341 0.91 14.76 -10.93
CA ILE A 341 2.11 15.56 -11.21
C ILE A 341 2.56 16.33 -9.96
N SER A 342 1.64 17.03 -9.30
CA SER A 342 1.98 17.85 -8.13
C SER A 342 2.46 17.00 -6.96
N THR A 343 1.86 15.83 -6.75
CA THR A 343 2.27 14.93 -5.66
C THR A 343 3.64 14.31 -5.93
N VAL A 344 3.90 13.81 -7.15
CA VAL A 344 5.21 13.25 -7.50
C VAL A 344 6.29 14.33 -7.42
N ALA A 345 6.01 15.56 -7.88
CA ALA A 345 6.94 16.69 -7.77
C ALA A 345 7.22 17.05 -6.30
N MET A 346 6.17 17.17 -5.48
CA MET A 346 6.29 17.44 -4.05
C MET A 346 7.12 16.36 -3.33
N LEU A 347 6.82 15.07 -3.55
CA LEU A 347 7.56 13.98 -2.93
C LEU A 347 9.03 13.95 -3.40
N SER A 348 9.28 14.30 -4.68
CA SER A 348 10.63 14.37 -5.24
C SER A 348 11.49 15.49 -4.64
N SER A 349 10.87 16.56 -4.14
CA SER A 349 11.57 17.67 -3.47
C SER A 349 12.05 17.33 -2.06
N PHE A 350 11.45 16.34 -1.39
CA PHE A 350 11.93 15.89 -0.09
C PHE A 350 13.19 15.02 -0.23
N SER A 351 14.12 15.14 0.72
CA SER A 351 15.37 14.36 0.71
C SER A 351 15.14 12.89 1.08
N SER A 352 14.30 12.61 2.09
CA SER A 352 13.95 11.24 2.51
C SER A 352 12.84 10.66 1.63
N LYS A 353 13.12 9.55 0.94
CA LYS A 353 12.21 8.94 -0.03
C LYS A 353 11.99 7.46 0.22
N LEU A 354 10.71 7.06 0.29
CA LEU A 354 10.29 5.67 0.36
C LEU A 354 9.20 5.41 -0.71
N PRO A 355 9.21 4.24 -1.38
CA PRO A 355 8.23 3.93 -2.43
C PRO A 355 6.78 4.00 -1.95
N ILE A 356 6.53 3.67 -0.68
CA ILE A 356 5.20 3.65 -0.07
C ILE A 356 4.54 5.04 -0.01
N TYR A 357 5.31 6.13 -0.12
CA TYR A 357 4.73 7.49 -0.16
C TYR A 357 3.95 7.75 -1.46
N LEU A 358 4.13 6.92 -2.50
CA LEU A 358 3.36 6.99 -3.74
C LEU A 358 1.95 6.39 -3.64
N VAL A 359 1.63 5.63 -2.60
CA VAL A 359 0.32 4.95 -2.45
C VAL A 359 -0.88 5.88 -2.71
N PRO A 360 -0.91 7.13 -2.20
CA PRO A 360 -2.03 8.03 -2.47
C PRO A 360 -2.21 8.46 -3.94
N VAL A 361 -1.19 8.27 -4.79
CA VAL A 361 -1.24 8.61 -6.22
C VAL A 361 -1.89 7.49 -7.04
N PHE A 362 -1.79 6.23 -6.60
CA PHE A 362 -2.20 5.07 -7.39
C PHE A 362 -3.66 5.04 -7.80
N PRO A 363 -4.64 5.35 -6.94
CA PRO A 363 -6.04 5.41 -7.35
C PRO A 363 -6.26 6.37 -8.53
N PHE A 364 -5.58 7.52 -8.53
CA PHE A 364 -5.67 8.51 -9.61
C PHE A 364 -5.00 8.03 -10.88
N CYS A 365 -3.87 7.29 -10.80
CA CYS A 365 -3.22 6.68 -11.96
C CYS A 365 -4.12 5.64 -12.61
N VAL A 366 -4.72 4.74 -11.83
CA VAL A 366 -5.58 3.66 -12.35
C VAL A 366 -6.86 4.23 -12.95
N TYR A 367 -7.53 5.12 -12.23
CA TYR A 367 -8.81 5.69 -12.68
C TYR A 367 -8.68 6.84 -13.70
N LEU A 368 -7.47 7.27 -14.03
CA LEU A 368 -7.22 8.10 -15.21
C LEU A 368 -7.46 7.31 -16.51
N PHE A 369 -7.23 6.00 -16.50
CA PHE A 369 -7.37 5.14 -17.67
C PHE A 369 -8.78 5.16 -18.30
N PRO A 370 -9.89 4.92 -17.56
CA PRO A 370 -11.24 4.98 -18.17
C PRO A 370 -11.59 6.37 -18.68
N ILE A 371 -11.09 7.43 -18.09
CA ILE A 371 -11.32 8.81 -18.55
C ILE A 371 -10.64 9.04 -19.91
N VAL A 372 -9.41 8.57 -20.05
CA VAL A 372 -8.66 8.65 -21.31
C VAL A 372 -9.28 7.71 -22.36
N LEU A 373 -9.69 6.50 -21.95
CA LEU A 373 -10.38 5.54 -22.82
C LEU A 373 -11.66 6.14 -23.44
N ASP A 374 -12.46 6.87 -22.64
CA ASP A 374 -13.66 7.55 -23.14
C ASP A 374 -13.33 8.65 -24.16
N ARG A 375 -12.21 9.34 -23.95
CA ARG A 375 -11.79 10.45 -24.81
C ARG A 375 -11.23 10.01 -26.16
N ILE A 376 -10.39 8.96 -26.18
CA ILE A 376 -9.65 8.55 -27.39
C ILE A 376 -10.10 7.21 -27.98
N GLY A 377 -11.07 6.54 -27.34
CA GLY A 377 -11.49 5.18 -27.70
C GLY A 377 -10.45 4.11 -27.38
N GLU A 378 -10.84 2.86 -27.55
CA GLU A 378 -9.94 1.74 -27.30
C GLU A 378 -8.85 1.64 -28.37
N ARG A 379 -7.59 1.58 -27.94
CA ARG A 379 -6.40 1.47 -28.78
C ARG A 379 -5.66 0.15 -28.49
N GLY A 380 -4.96 -0.36 -29.49
CA GLY A 380 -4.21 -1.62 -29.39
C GLY A 380 -3.21 -1.64 -28.22
N TRP A 381 -2.51 -0.54 -27.95
CA TRP A 381 -1.55 -0.44 -26.86
C TRP A 381 -2.18 -0.61 -25.46
N MET A 382 -3.46 -0.26 -25.29
CA MET A 382 -4.18 -0.44 -24.02
C MET A 382 -4.33 -1.92 -23.68
N ARG A 383 -4.66 -2.73 -24.68
CA ARG A 383 -4.77 -4.18 -24.53
C ARG A 383 -3.43 -4.82 -24.24
N TRP A 384 -2.41 -4.46 -25.04
CA TRP A 384 -1.07 -4.99 -24.88
C TRP A 384 -0.38 -4.49 -23.60
N GLY A 385 -0.75 -3.33 -23.07
CA GLY A 385 -0.27 -2.83 -21.78
C GLY A 385 -0.59 -3.77 -20.60
N VAL A 386 -1.69 -4.53 -20.68
CA VAL A 386 -2.00 -5.63 -19.75
C VAL A 386 -1.41 -6.94 -20.26
N GLY A 387 -1.55 -7.23 -21.56
CA GLY A 387 -1.17 -8.51 -22.17
C GLY A 387 0.30 -8.85 -22.01
N ILE A 388 1.19 -7.88 -22.08
CA ILE A 388 2.65 -8.09 -21.89
C ILE A 388 2.93 -8.68 -20.51
N PHE A 389 2.32 -8.15 -19.44
CA PHE A 389 2.51 -8.71 -18.10
C PHE A 389 1.89 -10.10 -17.97
N SER A 390 0.72 -10.36 -18.60
CA SER A 390 0.16 -11.70 -18.64
C SER A 390 1.10 -12.70 -19.33
N ILE A 391 1.78 -12.29 -20.42
CA ILE A 391 2.81 -13.11 -21.09
C ILE A 391 4.00 -13.35 -20.16
N ILE A 392 4.52 -12.30 -19.52
CA ILE A 392 5.65 -12.40 -18.59
C ILE A 392 5.34 -13.40 -17.46
N PHE A 393 4.18 -13.28 -16.79
CA PHE A 393 3.79 -14.21 -15.73
C PHE A 393 3.58 -15.63 -16.24
N THR A 394 3.05 -15.79 -17.46
CA THR A 394 2.89 -17.11 -18.09
C THR A 394 4.27 -17.74 -18.34
N VAL A 395 5.21 -17.00 -18.92
CA VAL A 395 6.56 -17.51 -19.22
C VAL A 395 7.30 -17.85 -17.93
N ILE A 396 7.27 -16.97 -16.93
CA ILE A 396 7.91 -17.22 -15.63
C ILE A 396 7.29 -18.44 -14.97
N GLY A 397 5.97 -18.57 -14.93
CA GLY A 397 5.29 -19.71 -14.33
C GLY A 397 5.62 -21.02 -15.02
N LEU A 398 5.56 -21.06 -16.36
CA LEU A 398 5.94 -22.26 -17.14
C LEU A 398 7.40 -22.64 -16.97
N ALA A 399 8.31 -21.66 -16.83
CA ALA A 399 9.73 -21.90 -16.58
C ALA A 399 10.01 -22.35 -15.15
N ALA A 400 9.26 -21.84 -14.17
CA ALA A 400 9.42 -22.19 -12.76
C ALA A 400 8.93 -23.62 -12.44
N LEU A 401 7.85 -24.08 -13.02
CA LEU A 401 7.25 -25.37 -12.70
C LEU A 401 8.21 -26.58 -12.88
N PRO A 402 8.98 -26.73 -13.98
CA PRO A 402 9.94 -27.84 -14.11
C PRO A 402 11.01 -27.84 -13.03
N VAL A 403 11.42 -26.66 -12.56
CA VAL A 403 12.42 -26.53 -11.47
C VAL A 403 11.81 -26.92 -10.13
N LEU A 404 10.60 -26.43 -9.84
CA LEU A 404 9.88 -26.73 -8.60
C LEU A 404 9.47 -28.20 -8.49
N PHE A 405 9.21 -28.87 -9.63
CA PHE A 405 8.99 -30.32 -9.68
C PHE A 405 10.29 -31.14 -9.71
N GLY A 406 11.48 -30.52 -9.65
CA GLY A 406 12.76 -31.19 -9.65
C GLY A 406 13.19 -31.79 -10.99
N ALA A 407 12.45 -31.54 -12.08
CA ALA A 407 12.79 -32.02 -13.43
C ALA A 407 14.01 -31.28 -14.03
N VAL A 408 14.23 -30.03 -13.63
CA VAL A 408 15.40 -29.24 -14.03
C VAL A 408 16.10 -28.73 -12.78
N LYS A 409 17.42 -28.98 -12.69
CA LYS A 409 18.25 -28.50 -11.58
C LYS A 409 19.12 -27.35 -12.03
N ILE A 410 18.94 -26.19 -11.41
CA ILE A 410 19.76 -24.98 -11.63
C ILE A 410 20.51 -24.75 -10.30
N PRO A 411 21.87 -24.86 -10.27
CA PRO A 411 22.64 -24.80 -9.02
C PRO A 411 22.30 -23.59 -8.15
N ALA A 412 22.36 -22.36 -8.69
CA ALA A 412 22.06 -21.13 -7.96
C ALA A 412 20.64 -21.07 -7.39
N LEU A 413 19.67 -21.74 -8.04
CA LEU A 413 18.28 -21.80 -7.58
C LEU A 413 18.09 -22.90 -6.53
N ASN A 414 18.86 -24.00 -6.61
CA ASN A 414 18.84 -25.04 -5.58
C ASN A 414 19.32 -24.51 -4.22
N ASP A 415 20.37 -23.67 -4.21
CA ASP A 415 20.84 -23.02 -2.98
C ASP A 415 19.74 -22.16 -2.36
N LEU A 416 19.04 -21.35 -3.18
CA LEU A 416 17.91 -20.55 -2.75
C LEU A 416 16.74 -21.40 -2.23
N LEU A 417 16.40 -22.50 -2.90
CA LEU A 417 15.34 -23.42 -2.48
C LEU A 417 15.70 -24.17 -1.18
N THR A 418 16.99 -24.39 -0.92
CA THR A 418 17.47 -24.94 0.34
C THR A 418 17.33 -23.92 1.48
N GLU A 419 17.60 -22.65 1.21
CA GLU A 419 17.41 -21.56 2.16
C GLU A 419 15.91 -21.29 2.47
N TYR A 420 15.04 -21.47 1.46
CA TYR A 420 13.59 -21.22 1.57
C TYR A 420 12.77 -22.47 1.18
N PRO A 421 12.78 -23.53 2.00
CA PRO A 421 12.18 -24.83 1.65
C PRO A 421 10.67 -24.77 1.43
N PHE A 422 9.98 -23.82 2.05
CA PHE A 422 8.54 -23.59 1.84
C PHE A 422 8.18 -23.26 0.37
N ALA A 423 9.14 -22.81 -0.44
CA ALA A 423 8.93 -22.56 -1.88
C ALA A 423 8.59 -23.84 -2.67
N LEU A 424 8.97 -25.01 -2.16
CA LEU A 424 8.67 -26.34 -2.75
C LEU A 424 7.36 -26.94 -2.25
N GLU A 425 6.68 -26.30 -1.32
CA GLU A 425 5.41 -26.78 -0.79
C GLU A 425 4.29 -26.71 -1.83
N ALA A 426 3.43 -27.72 -1.83
CA ALA A 426 2.33 -27.84 -2.79
C ALA A 426 1.44 -26.58 -2.90
N PRO A 427 1.11 -25.84 -1.82
CA PRO A 427 0.33 -24.62 -1.93
C PRO A 427 1.02 -23.52 -2.74
N ILE A 428 2.33 -23.37 -2.65
CA ILE A 428 3.09 -22.39 -3.44
C ILE A 428 3.04 -22.78 -4.92
N ILE A 429 3.31 -24.06 -5.23
CA ILE A 429 3.25 -24.58 -6.60
C ILE A 429 1.85 -24.41 -7.19
N ASN A 430 0.80 -24.75 -6.42
CA ASN A 430 -0.59 -24.54 -6.84
C ASN A 430 -0.90 -23.06 -7.12
N GLY A 431 -0.40 -22.14 -6.30
CA GLY A 431 -0.54 -20.70 -6.51
C GLY A 431 0.08 -20.25 -7.85
N ILE A 432 1.29 -20.76 -8.17
CA ILE A 432 1.97 -20.48 -9.44
C ILE A 432 1.16 -21.06 -10.62
N ILE A 433 0.64 -22.28 -10.49
CA ILE A 433 -0.20 -22.91 -11.52
C ILE A 433 -1.47 -22.06 -11.75
N LEU A 434 -2.19 -21.68 -10.70
CA LEU A 434 -3.41 -20.88 -10.80
C LEU A 434 -3.16 -19.53 -11.48
N LEU A 435 -2.07 -18.85 -11.09
CA LEU A 435 -1.66 -17.59 -11.72
C LEU A 435 -1.33 -17.78 -13.20
N THR A 436 -0.58 -18.84 -13.54
CA THR A 436 -0.20 -19.17 -14.90
C THR A 436 -1.42 -19.46 -15.77
N LEU A 437 -2.35 -20.30 -15.29
CA LEU A 437 -3.59 -20.63 -16.01
C LEU A 437 -4.49 -19.41 -16.21
N ALA A 438 -4.64 -18.57 -15.20
CA ALA A 438 -5.39 -17.33 -15.31
C ALA A 438 -4.81 -16.40 -16.39
N ASN A 439 -3.49 -16.29 -16.48
CA ASN A 439 -2.83 -15.47 -17.49
C ASN A 439 -2.90 -16.09 -18.89
N ILE A 440 -2.77 -17.41 -19.05
CA ILE A 440 -2.98 -18.11 -20.33
C ILE A 440 -4.40 -17.83 -20.84
N LEU A 441 -5.40 -17.96 -19.98
CA LEU A 441 -6.80 -17.63 -20.32
C LEU A 441 -6.97 -16.15 -20.67
N GLY A 442 -6.28 -15.26 -19.94
CA GLY A 442 -6.23 -13.82 -20.22
C GLY A 442 -5.69 -13.53 -21.61
N ILE A 443 -4.57 -14.14 -21.99
CA ILE A 443 -3.95 -14.01 -23.31
C ILE A 443 -4.91 -14.53 -24.40
N TRP A 444 -5.59 -15.65 -24.15
CA TRP A 444 -6.58 -16.18 -25.09
C TRP A 444 -7.72 -15.18 -25.35
N PHE A 445 -8.28 -14.56 -24.32
CA PHE A 445 -9.30 -13.51 -24.47
C PHE A 445 -8.76 -12.26 -25.15
N LEU A 446 -7.52 -11.84 -24.85
CA LEU A 446 -6.85 -10.73 -25.50
C LEU A 446 -6.79 -10.94 -27.02
N LEU A 447 -6.39 -12.13 -27.46
CA LEU A 447 -6.22 -12.44 -28.88
C LEU A 447 -7.56 -12.65 -29.60
N LYS A 448 -8.51 -13.36 -28.97
CA LYS A 448 -9.82 -13.72 -29.58
C LYS A 448 -10.82 -12.56 -29.55
N ARG A 449 -11.00 -11.92 -28.40
CA ARG A 449 -12.03 -10.87 -28.23
C ARG A 449 -11.50 -9.46 -28.34
N LYS A 450 -10.17 -9.30 -28.32
CA LYS A 450 -9.48 -8.01 -28.43
C LYS A 450 -9.97 -6.99 -27.38
N VAL A 451 -10.18 -7.42 -26.13
CA VAL A 451 -10.61 -6.60 -25.00
C VAL A 451 -9.50 -6.49 -23.95
N TRP A 452 -9.48 -5.41 -23.18
CA TRP A 452 -8.50 -5.17 -22.10
C TRP A 452 -8.99 -5.65 -20.74
N ASN A 453 -10.31 -5.59 -20.49
CA ASN A 453 -10.91 -5.77 -19.16
C ASN A 453 -10.83 -7.22 -18.64
N ILE A 454 -11.10 -8.22 -19.49
CA ILE A 454 -11.05 -9.63 -19.08
C ILE A 454 -9.61 -10.06 -18.74
N PRO A 455 -8.58 -9.78 -19.57
CA PRO A 455 -7.20 -10.06 -19.18
C PRO A 455 -6.76 -9.38 -17.87
N ALA A 456 -7.15 -8.11 -17.68
CA ALA A 456 -6.84 -7.39 -16.44
C ALA A 456 -7.51 -8.03 -15.21
N LEU A 457 -8.77 -8.44 -15.34
CA LEU A 457 -9.50 -9.12 -14.26
C LEU A 457 -8.89 -10.49 -13.94
N LEU A 458 -8.54 -11.28 -14.96
CA LEU A 458 -7.93 -12.60 -14.79
C LEU A 458 -6.53 -12.51 -14.18
N LEU A 459 -5.72 -11.54 -14.60
CA LEU A 459 -4.41 -11.28 -14.00
C LEU A 459 -4.56 -10.94 -12.50
N GLY A 460 -5.48 -10.02 -12.15
CA GLY A 460 -5.74 -9.67 -10.75
C GLY A 460 -6.30 -10.85 -9.94
N ALA A 461 -7.23 -11.60 -10.49
CA ALA A 461 -7.78 -12.80 -9.85
C ALA A 461 -6.71 -13.88 -9.63
N GLY A 462 -5.84 -14.09 -10.63
CA GLY A 462 -4.70 -15.02 -10.51
C GLY A 462 -3.75 -14.65 -9.39
N LEU A 463 -3.44 -13.35 -9.23
CA LEU A 463 -2.61 -12.86 -8.12
C LEU A 463 -3.27 -13.12 -6.76
N PHE A 464 -4.56 -12.84 -6.61
CA PHE A 464 -5.27 -13.13 -5.37
C PHE A 464 -5.33 -14.63 -5.06
N LEU A 465 -5.58 -15.47 -6.06
CA LEU A 465 -5.59 -16.93 -5.89
C LEU A 465 -4.21 -17.46 -5.53
N ALA A 466 -3.13 -16.88 -6.08
CA ALA A 466 -1.77 -17.24 -5.70
C ALA A 466 -1.50 -16.91 -4.23
N VAL A 467 -1.90 -15.71 -3.76
CA VAL A 467 -1.78 -15.33 -2.34
C VAL A 467 -2.64 -16.24 -1.45
N PHE A 468 -3.86 -16.54 -1.87
CA PHE A 468 -4.75 -17.46 -1.14
C PHE A 468 -4.12 -18.85 -0.99
N SER A 469 -3.60 -19.41 -2.08
CA SER A 469 -2.94 -20.70 -2.05
C SER A 469 -1.69 -20.69 -1.15
N ALA A 470 -0.83 -19.67 -1.30
CA ALA A 470 0.37 -19.50 -0.49
C ALA A 470 0.07 -19.32 1.02
N SER A 471 -1.13 -18.85 1.36
CA SER A 471 -1.52 -18.63 2.76
C SER A 471 -1.56 -19.92 3.59
N ALA A 472 -1.69 -21.08 2.96
CA ALA A 472 -1.66 -22.37 3.65
C ALA A 472 -0.30 -22.69 4.30
N VAL A 473 0.78 -22.13 3.77
CA VAL A 473 2.16 -22.31 4.29
C VAL A 473 2.71 -21.06 4.99
N VAL A 474 1.87 -20.11 5.34
CA VAL A 474 2.30 -18.86 6.00
C VAL A 474 3.00 -19.14 7.33
N LYS A 475 2.64 -20.20 8.06
CA LYS A 475 3.31 -20.60 9.30
C LYS A 475 4.79 -20.95 9.07
N ASP A 476 5.12 -21.56 7.92
CA ASP A 476 6.48 -21.90 7.54
C ASP A 476 7.24 -20.67 6.99
N ILE A 477 6.52 -19.69 6.48
CA ILE A 477 7.06 -18.40 6.02
C ILE A 477 7.30 -17.44 7.19
N ASN A 478 6.48 -17.48 8.24
CA ASN A 478 6.53 -16.56 9.38
C ASN A 478 7.92 -16.43 10.03
N PRO A 479 8.71 -17.50 10.22
CA PRO A 479 10.07 -17.37 10.77
C PRO A 479 11.00 -16.46 9.96
N TYR A 480 10.72 -16.28 8.66
CA TYR A 480 11.48 -15.39 7.76
C TYR A 480 10.93 -13.97 7.69
N ILE A 481 9.66 -13.77 8.11
CA ILE A 481 8.99 -12.46 8.11
C ILE A 481 9.20 -11.70 9.42
N GLY A 482 9.08 -12.41 10.57
CA GLY A 482 9.01 -11.79 11.89
C GLY A 482 9.72 -12.60 12.98
N TYR A 483 9.52 -12.17 14.23
CA TYR A 483 10.11 -12.78 15.41
C TYR A 483 9.14 -13.67 16.20
N GLY A 484 7.85 -13.71 15.85
CA GLY A 484 6.84 -14.42 16.63
C GLY A 484 7.16 -15.89 16.84
N SER A 485 7.62 -16.58 15.79
CA SER A 485 7.98 -18.00 15.84
C SER A 485 9.16 -18.31 16.77
N ILE A 486 10.17 -17.43 16.86
CA ILE A 486 11.28 -17.62 17.79
C ILE A 486 10.90 -17.17 19.20
N CYS A 487 10.12 -16.08 19.33
CA CYS A 487 9.65 -15.57 20.61
C CYS A 487 8.75 -16.57 21.35
N SER A 488 7.94 -17.35 20.63
CA SER A 488 7.09 -18.40 21.23
C SER A 488 7.86 -19.54 21.90
N LYS A 489 9.17 -19.64 21.62
CA LYS A 489 10.08 -20.64 22.22
C LYS A 489 10.85 -20.11 23.43
N VAL A 490 10.67 -18.83 23.77
CA VAL A 490 11.31 -18.20 24.95
C VAL A 490 10.62 -18.71 26.22
N PRO A 491 11.36 -19.30 27.18
CA PRO A 491 10.78 -19.77 28.42
C PRO A 491 10.23 -18.62 29.26
N GLU A 492 9.12 -18.85 29.96
CA GLU A 492 8.55 -17.89 30.89
C GLU A 492 9.52 -17.58 32.03
N GLY A 493 9.55 -16.34 32.48
CA GLY A 493 10.37 -15.92 33.63
C GLY A 493 11.88 -15.74 33.36
N THR A 494 12.37 -16.03 32.14
CA THR A 494 13.79 -15.78 31.81
C THR A 494 13.99 -14.36 31.30
N ASP A 495 15.11 -13.72 31.67
CA ASP A 495 15.53 -12.47 31.02
C ASP A 495 15.93 -12.75 29.56
N VAL A 496 15.73 -11.78 28.67
CA VAL A 496 15.98 -11.94 27.24
C VAL A 496 17.03 -10.97 26.75
N ALA A 497 18.07 -11.54 26.13
CA ALA A 497 19.13 -10.82 25.46
C ALA A 497 19.10 -11.04 23.96
N THR A 498 19.41 -10.03 23.19
CA THR A 498 19.50 -10.13 21.72
C THR A 498 20.86 -9.63 21.24
N VAL A 499 21.34 -10.22 20.14
CA VAL A 499 22.57 -9.81 19.48
C VAL A 499 22.47 -10.09 17.98
N PHE A 500 22.98 -9.18 17.12
CA PHE A 500 22.92 -9.24 15.65
C PHE A 500 21.50 -9.34 15.07
N LEU A 501 20.48 -8.87 15.78
CA LEU A 501 19.12 -8.77 15.25
C LEU A 501 18.84 -7.37 14.67
N HIS A 502 17.79 -7.25 13.89
CA HIS A 502 17.35 -5.98 13.33
C HIS A 502 16.18 -5.44 14.14
N ARG A 503 16.41 -4.31 14.85
CA ARG A 503 15.38 -3.67 15.71
C ARG A 503 14.76 -4.64 16.71
N PRO A 504 15.58 -5.34 17.49
CA PRO A 504 15.11 -6.32 18.44
C PRO A 504 14.37 -5.72 19.63
N GLU A 505 14.55 -4.43 19.88
CA GLU A 505 13.90 -3.70 20.98
C GLU A 505 12.38 -3.90 21.01
N ASN A 506 11.75 -4.06 19.84
CA ASN A 506 10.30 -4.21 19.72
C ASN A 506 9.81 -5.68 19.86
N ILE A 507 10.68 -6.63 20.20
CA ILE A 507 10.32 -8.02 20.52
C ILE A 507 9.50 -8.08 21.84
N ASP A 508 9.62 -7.06 22.68
CA ASP A 508 8.80 -6.87 23.89
C ASP A 508 7.30 -6.98 23.63
N ALA A 509 6.85 -6.61 22.42
CA ALA A 509 5.46 -6.77 21.99
C ALA A 509 4.97 -8.24 22.01
N TYR A 510 5.86 -9.21 21.84
CA TYR A 510 5.56 -10.64 21.95
C TYR A 510 5.83 -11.21 23.33
N ILE A 511 6.94 -10.79 23.95
CA ILE A 511 7.42 -11.37 25.21
C ILE A 511 6.73 -10.73 26.42
N GLY A 512 6.16 -9.53 26.26
CA GLY A 512 5.46 -8.80 27.34
C GLY A 512 6.38 -8.20 28.40
N ARG A 513 7.70 -8.14 28.15
CA ARG A 513 8.72 -7.57 29.02
C ARG A 513 9.86 -6.98 28.22
N GLN A 514 10.59 -6.07 28.84
CA GLN A 514 11.76 -5.45 28.21
C GLN A 514 12.86 -6.47 27.93
N ILE A 515 13.62 -6.22 26.88
CA ILE A 515 14.76 -7.01 26.45
C ILE A 515 16.05 -6.17 26.51
N THR A 516 17.19 -6.83 26.60
CA THR A 516 18.49 -6.15 26.50
C THR A 516 19.12 -6.47 25.13
N ASP A 517 19.34 -5.43 24.31
CA ASP A 517 20.01 -5.58 23.01
C ASP A 517 21.50 -5.23 23.11
N TYR A 518 22.35 -6.17 22.72
CA TYR A 518 23.82 -6.02 22.66
C TYR A 518 24.30 -5.62 21.25
N GLY A 519 23.39 -5.36 20.32
CA GLY A 519 23.70 -4.85 18.98
C GLY A 519 24.62 -5.78 18.20
N LYS A 520 25.89 -5.38 18.02
CA LYS A 520 26.93 -6.16 17.33
C LYS A 520 28.13 -6.44 18.24
N GLU A 521 27.96 -6.40 19.55
CA GLU A 521 28.99 -6.52 20.56
C GLU A 521 28.84 -7.83 21.36
N PRO A 522 29.26 -8.98 20.82
CA PRO A 522 29.10 -10.29 21.49
C PRO A 522 29.92 -10.39 22.78
N GLU A 523 31.03 -9.65 22.91
CA GLU A 523 31.87 -9.65 24.10
C GLU A 523 31.10 -9.11 25.32
N ARG A 524 30.34 -8.02 25.16
CA ARG A 524 29.50 -7.45 26.23
C ARG A 524 28.37 -8.40 26.64
N LEU A 525 27.85 -9.20 25.70
CA LEU A 525 26.90 -10.27 26.01
C LEU A 525 27.53 -11.35 26.88
N VAL A 526 28.78 -11.77 26.58
CA VAL A 526 29.53 -12.77 27.38
C VAL A 526 29.73 -12.27 28.79
N GLU A 527 30.12 -11.02 28.97
CA GLU A 527 30.28 -10.38 30.29
C GLU A 527 28.94 -10.39 31.06
N ALA A 528 27.85 -9.99 30.39
CA ALA A 528 26.54 -9.94 31.01
C ALA A 528 26.02 -11.33 31.43
N VAL A 529 26.24 -12.37 30.61
CA VAL A 529 25.93 -13.76 30.98
C VAL A 529 26.72 -14.19 32.20
N SER A 530 28.00 -13.83 32.28
CA SER A 530 28.88 -14.16 33.41
C SER A 530 28.45 -13.48 34.71
N ALA A 531 27.92 -12.27 34.62
CA ALA A 531 27.46 -11.46 35.74
C ALA A 531 26.02 -11.77 36.18
N SER A 532 25.18 -12.37 35.33
CA SER A 532 23.78 -12.65 35.63
C SER A 532 23.61 -13.85 36.55
N ASP A 533 22.77 -13.70 37.59
CA ASP A 533 22.37 -14.80 38.48
C ASP A 533 21.02 -15.43 38.04
N LYS A 534 20.32 -14.78 37.10
CA LYS A 534 19.03 -15.29 36.56
C LYS A 534 19.24 -16.00 35.23
N PRO A 535 18.36 -16.96 34.90
CA PRO A 535 18.36 -17.57 33.59
C PRO A 535 18.22 -16.52 32.49
N LEU A 536 19.14 -16.54 31.51
CA LEU A 536 19.17 -15.61 30.39
C LEU A 536 18.94 -16.35 29.09
N THR A 537 17.91 -15.97 28.34
CA THR A 537 17.65 -16.48 26.99
C THR A 537 18.27 -15.54 25.97
N ILE A 538 19.15 -16.09 25.12
CA ILE A 538 19.87 -15.35 24.09
C ILE A 538 19.25 -15.65 22.74
N ILE A 539 18.89 -14.63 21.96
CA ILE A 539 18.36 -14.77 20.59
C ILE A 539 19.35 -14.13 19.62
N THR A 540 19.70 -14.87 18.55
CA THR A 540 20.60 -14.38 17.49
C THR A 540 20.21 -14.97 16.14
N ARG A 541 20.93 -14.57 15.07
CA ARG A 541 20.83 -15.19 13.75
C ARG A 541 21.69 -16.45 13.67
N THR A 542 21.16 -17.51 13.06
CA THR A 542 21.89 -18.78 12.85
C THR A 542 23.21 -18.56 12.12
N SER A 543 23.22 -17.73 11.05
CA SER A 543 24.46 -17.41 10.31
C SER A 543 25.52 -16.68 11.15
N ARG A 544 25.12 -15.99 12.21
CA ARG A 544 26.07 -15.35 13.14
C ARG A 544 26.58 -16.31 14.21
N LEU A 545 25.73 -17.22 14.66
CA LEU A 545 26.15 -18.31 15.54
C LEU A 545 27.24 -19.16 14.87
N GLU A 546 27.10 -19.48 13.58
CA GLU A 546 28.09 -20.28 12.83
C GLU A 546 29.43 -19.59 12.61
N THR A 547 29.45 -18.24 12.60
CA THR A 547 30.65 -17.46 12.24
C THR A 547 31.36 -16.80 13.41
N ILE A 548 30.75 -16.71 14.60
CA ILE A 548 31.27 -15.96 15.75
C ILE A 548 31.63 -16.93 16.89
N PRO A 549 32.94 -17.12 17.22
CA PRO A 549 33.39 -18.06 18.24
C PRO A 549 32.81 -17.84 19.63
N GLU A 550 32.63 -16.55 20.03
CA GLU A 550 32.08 -16.18 21.33
C GLU A 550 30.64 -16.69 21.48
N LEU A 551 29.83 -16.57 20.40
CA LEU A 551 28.48 -17.10 20.39
C LEU A 551 28.44 -18.61 20.40
N GLN A 552 29.32 -19.27 19.64
CA GLN A 552 29.44 -20.75 19.64
C GLN A 552 29.74 -21.28 21.05
N LYS A 553 30.66 -20.61 21.77
CA LYS A 553 31.00 -20.98 23.14
C LYS A 553 29.82 -20.75 24.10
N LEU A 554 29.08 -19.67 23.96
CA LEU A 554 27.89 -19.43 24.78
C LEU A 554 26.78 -20.44 24.50
N PHE A 555 26.51 -20.73 23.24
CA PHE A 555 25.44 -21.62 22.83
C PHE A 555 25.76 -23.08 23.10
N SER A 556 27.04 -23.47 23.23
CA SER A 556 27.44 -24.83 23.64
C SER A 556 27.05 -25.17 25.09
N ASN A 557 26.76 -24.16 25.92
CA ASN A 557 26.38 -24.36 27.33
C ASN A 557 24.88 -24.61 27.53
N GLY A 558 24.06 -24.60 26.47
CA GLY A 558 22.61 -24.80 26.55
C GLY A 558 22.04 -25.52 25.33
N THR A 559 20.75 -25.87 25.40
CA THR A 559 20.04 -26.43 24.25
C THR A 559 19.71 -25.32 23.24
N VAL A 560 20.14 -25.52 21.99
CA VAL A 560 19.86 -24.58 20.91
C VAL A 560 18.54 -24.91 20.23
N LEU A 561 17.63 -23.96 20.19
CA LEU A 561 16.36 -24.07 19.45
C LEU A 561 16.40 -23.16 18.23
N TYR A 562 15.99 -23.69 17.08
CA TYR A 562 16.03 -22.99 15.79
C TYR A 562 14.61 -22.60 15.32
N SER A 563 14.49 -21.46 14.61
CA SER A 563 13.27 -21.02 13.95
C SER A 563 13.60 -20.15 12.74
N GLY A 564 13.56 -20.72 11.54
CA GLY A 564 14.02 -20.07 10.32
C GLY A 564 15.46 -19.58 10.44
N PRO A 565 15.73 -18.29 10.14
CA PRO A 565 17.09 -17.73 10.21
C PRO A 565 17.55 -17.38 11.63
N TYR A 566 16.77 -17.71 12.66
CA TYR A 566 17.05 -17.37 14.05
C TYR A 566 17.26 -18.60 14.92
N CYS A 567 18.05 -18.43 15.96
CA CYS A 567 18.24 -19.44 17.00
C CYS A 567 18.24 -18.77 18.38
N LEU A 568 17.89 -19.57 19.39
CA LEU A 568 17.97 -19.17 20.79
C LEU A 568 18.58 -20.29 21.66
N THR A 569 19.16 -19.87 22.76
CA THR A 569 19.55 -20.77 23.86
C THR A 569 19.25 -20.09 25.20
N THR A 570 18.95 -20.91 26.22
CA THR A 570 18.78 -20.39 27.59
C THR A 570 19.93 -20.91 28.45
N ILE A 571 20.62 -19.99 29.10
CA ILE A 571 21.75 -20.25 29.97
C ILE A 571 21.33 -19.97 31.41
N SER A 572 21.51 -20.95 32.28
CA SER A 572 21.33 -20.80 33.74
C SER A 572 22.67 -21.06 34.38
N LYS A 573 23.08 -20.26 35.37
CA LYS A 573 24.18 -20.68 36.26
C LYS A 573 23.75 -21.99 36.97
N LYS A 574 24.55 -23.02 36.87
CA LYS A 574 24.40 -24.24 37.66
C LYS A 574 24.66 -24.00 39.12
#